data_38b358a756dbf07dc866b0995d874cd0
#
_entry.id   38b358a756dbf07dc866b0995d874cd0
#
_cell.length_a   1.000
_cell.length_b   1.000
_cell.length_c   1.000
_cell.angle_alpha   90.00
_cell.angle_beta   90.00
_cell.angle_gamma   90.00
#
_symmetry.space_group_name_H-M   'P 1'
#
loop_
_entity.id
_entity.type
_entity.pdbx_description
1 polymer ?
#
loop_
_entity_poly.entity_id
_entity_poly.type
_entity_poly.pdbx_seq_one_letter_code
_entity_poly.pdbx_strand_id
1 'polypeptide(L)'
;MPAHFRGIDGLRALAILGVIAFHTRPSLLQGGFIGVTMFFVITGFLATRSVLNMVDRTGSFGYGRYLIRRITRLWPVMLATIAVVPWLTWMFAPSLLQKVVSDSLPSALFASNWVYIFRKVPYFEAAGLPSPLTHLWFLGVTMQFYLVWPLLMVVLGKITKSKWVRSMAILVIMAASTADMVLLFDPANTSRVYYGTDTRLAELAAGALLAIWIAPSSRGTEAAEAGAASQTVQIERQAGDKTGARLTIVCNVLGTAALAALLTGFWFANGYLSYMYQGGYLITAFISLCALACAVNNDSIWSHVLGCAPLRYIGSRSFSLYVMHYPLLQFMNPATRTQALPWWGWVLEAVVVLAASEAFYQLVEAARKSVQMPRSQHAKPLPKAGYRLRPGAWVMSVIGLVTVVALTWAPVDWNGIAQARAIQLRPELA
;
A
#
# COMPACT_ATOMS: atom_id res chain seq x y z
N MET A 1 9.91 -10.78 -19.63
CA MET A 1 9.84 -10.03 -18.37
C MET A 1 8.37 -9.73 -18.10
N PRO A 2 7.85 -9.78 -16.87
CA PRO A 2 6.56 -9.16 -16.62
C PRO A 2 6.71 -7.67 -16.96
N ALA A 3 5.78 -7.12 -17.74
CA ALA A 3 5.78 -5.72 -18.11
C ALA A 3 5.80 -4.85 -16.84
N HIS A 4 6.85 -4.07 -16.67
CA HIS A 4 6.96 -3.10 -15.57
C HIS A 4 6.18 -1.85 -15.99
N PHE A 5 5.03 -1.63 -15.40
CA PHE A 5 4.23 -0.44 -15.66
C PHE A 5 4.83 0.76 -14.94
N ARG A 6 5.52 1.60 -15.69
CA ARG A 6 6.18 2.81 -15.15
C ARG A 6 5.21 3.78 -14.50
N GLY A 7 3.98 3.89 -15.05
CA GLY A 7 2.93 4.76 -14.52
C GLY A 7 2.43 4.36 -13.11
N ILE A 8 2.54 3.08 -12.73
CA ILE A 8 2.16 2.64 -11.37
C ILE A 8 3.05 3.28 -10.31
N ASP A 9 4.36 3.41 -10.57
CA ASP A 9 5.25 4.07 -9.62
C ASP A 9 4.88 5.54 -9.44
N GLY A 10 4.44 6.22 -10.51
CA GLY A 10 3.93 7.60 -10.41
C GLY A 10 2.65 7.71 -9.59
N LEU A 11 1.69 6.79 -9.76
CA LEU A 11 0.50 6.76 -8.92
C LEU A 11 0.83 6.51 -7.45
N ARG A 12 1.79 5.62 -7.18
CA ARG A 12 2.30 5.39 -5.80
C ARG A 12 2.96 6.65 -5.24
N ALA A 13 3.66 7.42 -6.08
CA ALA A 13 4.23 8.69 -5.67
C ALA A 13 3.15 9.70 -5.29
N LEU A 14 2.12 9.87 -6.12
CA LEU A 14 0.99 10.75 -5.78
C LEU A 14 0.29 10.32 -4.50
N ALA A 15 0.02 9.03 -4.35
CA ALA A 15 -0.62 8.48 -3.16
C ALA A 15 0.18 8.76 -1.88
N ILE A 16 1.50 8.50 -1.88
CA ILE A 16 2.33 8.72 -0.69
C ILE A 16 2.51 10.22 -0.39
N LEU A 17 2.63 11.06 -1.40
CA LEU A 17 2.72 12.50 -1.20
C LEU A 17 1.44 13.06 -0.58
N GLY A 18 0.25 12.60 -1.03
CA GLY A 18 -1.02 12.94 -0.41
C GLY A 18 -1.08 12.53 1.06
N VAL A 19 -0.70 11.29 1.37
CA VAL A 19 -0.67 10.76 2.74
C VAL A 19 0.30 11.54 3.64
N ILE A 20 1.50 11.85 3.17
CA ILE A 20 2.48 12.64 3.93
C ILE A 20 1.94 14.04 4.18
N ALA A 21 1.42 14.71 3.14
CA ALA A 21 0.86 16.06 3.27
C ALA A 21 -0.30 16.12 4.27
N PHE A 22 -1.19 15.09 4.27
CA PHE A 22 -2.26 14.96 5.26
C PHE A 22 -1.71 14.88 6.70
N HIS A 23 -0.68 14.07 6.95
CA HIS A 23 -0.10 13.92 8.28
C HIS A 23 0.76 15.12 8.70
N THR A 24 1.32 15.85 7.73
CA THR A 24 2.11 17.05 8.00
C THR A 24 1.20 18.25 8.32
N ARG A 25 0.17 18.47 7.52
CA ARG A 25 -0.76 19.60 7.70
C ARG A 25 -2.18 19.25 7.24
N PRO A 26 -2.98 18.59 8.11
CA PRO A 26 -4.35 18.19 7.77
C PRO A 26 -5.23 19.34 7.31
N SER A 27 -5.05 20.55 7.88
CA SER A 27 -5.84 21.74 7.51
C SER A 27 -5.60 22.22 6.07
N LEU A 28 -4.46 21.89 5.46
CA LEU A 28 -4.17 22.28 4.09
C LEU A 28 -4.63 21.19 3.09
N LEU A 29 -4.40 19.93 3.41
CA LEU A 29 -4.68 18.79 2.52
C LEU A 29 -5.45 17.70 3.27
N GLN A 30 -6.66 18.09 3.74
CA GLN A 30 -7.49 17.24 4.60
C GLN A 30 -7.89 15.91 3.99
N GLY A 31 -7.94 15.82 2.66
CA GLY A 31 -8.30 14.60 1.92
C GLY A 31 -7.12 13.72 1.55
N GLY A 32 -5.89 14.03 1.97
CA GLY A 32 -4.70 13.24 1.61
C GLY A 32 -4.76 11.77 2.07
N PHE A 33 -5.60 11.45 3.06
CA PHE A 33 -5.86 10.07 3.51
C PHE A 33 -6.41 9.17 2.41
N ILE A 34 -7.08 9.71 1.36
CA ILE A 34 -7.55 8.91 0.22
C ILE A 34 -6.40 8.27 -0.58
N GLY A 35 -5.15 8.73 -0.39
CA GLY A 35 -3.97 8.06 -0.91
C GLY A 35 -3.85 6.60 -0.44
N VAL A 36 -4.39 6.27 0.74
CA VAL A 36 -4.48 4.88 1.23
C VAL A 36 -5.39 4.05 0.35
N THR A 37 -6.55 4.59 -0.07
CA THR A 37 -7.46 3.94 -1.03
C THR A 37 -6.75 3.69 -2.37
N MET A 38 -5.98 4.65 -2.87
CA MET A 38 -5.16 4.45 -4.08
C MET A 38 -4.17 3.28 -3.90
N PHE A 39 -3.52 3.17 -2.75
CA PHE A 39 -2.62 2.04 -2.45
C PHE A 39 -3.36 0.72 -2.39
N PHE A 40 -4.57 0.66 -1.84
CA PHE A 40 -5.39 -0.57 -1.83
C PHE A 40 -5.75 -0.99 -3.25
N VAL A 41 -6.20 -0.08 -4.12
CA VAL A 41 -6.52 -0.38 -5.52
C VAL A 41 -5.28 -0.90 -6.27
N ILE A 42 -4.13 -0.25 -6.13
CA ILE A 42 -2.86 -0.70 -6.73
C ILE A 42 -2.46 -2.09 -6.19
N THR A 43 -2.63 -2.31 -4.90
CA THR A 43 -2.31 -3.59 -4.24
C THR A 43 -3.19 -4.72 -4.76
N GLY A 44 -4.50 -4.49 -4.86
CA GLY A 44 -5.44 -5.46 -5.41
C GLY A 44 -5.13 -5.85 -6.85
N PHE A 45 -4.80 -4.86 -7.69
CA PHE A 45 -4.35 -5.09 -9.07
C PHE A 45 -3.08 -5.95 -9.14
N LEU A 46 -2.03 -5.55 -8.43
CA LEU A 46 -0.74 -6.25 -8.48
C LEU A 46 -0.80 -7.65 -7.87
N ALA A 47 -1.59 -7.83 -6.81
CA ALA A 47 -1.79 -9.12 -6.18
C ALA A 47 -2.49 -10.09 -7.14
N THR A 48 -3.64 -9.68 -7.68
CA THR A 48 -4.44 -10.48 -8.60
C THR A 48 -3.67 -10.82 -9.87
N ARG A 49 -3.03 -9.83 -10.48
CA ARG A 49 -2.17 -10.05 -11.65
C ARG A 49 -1.03 -11.03 -11.37
N SER A 50 -0.46 -11.00 -10.17
CA SER A 50 0.59 -11.96 -9.78
C SER A 50 0.07 -13.39 -9.70
N VAL A 51 -1.16 -13.59 -9.23
CA VAL A 51 -1.83 -14.90 -9.20
C VAL A 51 -2.11 -15.39 -10.62
N LEU A 52 -2.77 -14.56 -11.42
CA LEU A 52 -3.13 -14.91 -12.81
C LEU A 52 -1.88 -15.26 -13.62
N ASN A 53 -0.84 -14.42 -13.59
CA ASN A 53 0.41 -14.67 -14.29
C ASN A 53 1.14 -15.94 -13.82
N MET A 54 1.00 -16.33 -12.54
CA MET A 54 1.60 -17.56 -12.04
C MET A 54 0.86 -18.78 -12.60
N VAL A 55 -0.47 -18.76 -12.54
CA VAL A 55 -1.30 -19.84 -13.08
C VAL A 55 -1.10 -19.99 -14.60
N ASP A 56 -1.09 -18.89 -15.35
CA ASP A 56 -0.90 -18.91 -16.81
C ASP A 56 0.46 -19.48 -17.22
N ARG A 57 1.52 -19.23 -16.45
CA ARG A 57 2.88 -19.67 -16.78
C ARG A 57 3.20 -21.09 -16.34
N THR A 58 2.64 -21.55 -15.24
CA THR A 58 3.03 -22.82 -14.61
C THR A 58 1.91 -23.84 -14.56
N GLY A 59 0.70 -23.48 -15.03
CA GLY A 59 -0.50 -24.32 -14.94
C GLY A 59 -1.01 -24.52 -13.50
N SER A 60 -0.27 -24.04 -12.48
CA SER A 60 -0.58 -24.22 -11.08
C SER A 60 -0.27 -22.98 -10.26
N PHE A 61 -0.91 -22.87 -9.07
CA PHE A 61 -0.65 -21.78 -8.14
C PHE A 61 0.17 -22.26 -6.94
N GLY A 62 1.42 -21.84 -6.86
CA GLY A 62 2.30 -22.14 -5.74
C GLY A 62 2.06 -21.16 -4.57
N TYR A 63 1.02 -21.41 -3.75
CA TYR A 63 0.61 -20.54 -2.64
C TYR A 63 1.76 -20.20 -1.67
N GLY A 64 2.48 -21.20 -1.18
CA GLY A 64 3.61 -20.97 -0.26
C GLY A 64 4.69 -20.06 -0.86
N ARG A 65 5.04 -20.26 -2.14
CA ARG A 65 5.99 -19.42 -2.86
C ARG A 65 5.48 -17.98 -3.03
N TYR A 66 4.20 -17.81 -3.31
CA TYR A 66 3.56 -16.50 -3.39
C TYR A 66 3.63 -15.78 -2.05
N LEU A 67 3.22 -16.46 -0.97
CA LEU A 67 3.14 -15.90 0.36
C LEU A 67 4.51 -15.53 0.93
N ILE A 68 5.50 -16.42 0.81
CA ILE A 68 6.88 -16.14 1.23
C ILE A 68 7.41 -14.88 0.55
N ARG A 69 7.14 -14.67 -0.74
CA ARG A 69 7.52 -13.44 -1.44
C ARG A 69 6.89 -12.18 -0.85
N ARG A 70 5.68 -12.26 -0.33
CA ARG A 70 4.99 -11.11 0.31
C ARG A 70 5.53 -10.87 1.71
N ILE A 71 5.67 -11.92 2.52
CA ILE A 71 6.24 -11.84 3.86
C ILE A 71 7.66 -11.27 3.81
N THR A 72 8.54 -11.85 2.99
CA THR A 72 9.92 -11.36 2.86
C THR A 72 10.00 -9.95 2.28
N ARG A 73 8.93 -9.45 1.74
CA ARG A 73 8.82 -8.05 1.29
C ARG A 73 8.40 -7.08 2.39
N LEU A 74 7.44 -7.43 3.19
CA LEU A 74 6.81 -6.52 4.14
C LEU A 74 7.42 -6.63 5.53
N TRP A 75 7.67 -7.86 5.98
CA TRP A 75 8.05 -8.14 7.36
C TRP A 75 9.39 -7.54 7.78
N PRO A 76 10.49 -7.65 6.99
CA PRO A 76 11.76 -7.05 7.39
C PRO A 76 11.68 -5.54 7.56
N VAL A 77 10.93 -4.86 6.68
CA VAL A 77 10.75 -3.40 6.74
C VAL A 77 9.95 -3.01 7.98
N MET A 78 8.87 -3.74 8.25
CA MET A 78 8.04 -3.51 9.43
C MET A 78 8.80 -3.80 10.74
N LEU A 79 9.52 -4.91 10.82
CA LEU A 79 10.33 -5.23 12.00
C LEU A 79 11.45 -4.21 12.24
N ALA A 80 12.08 -3.72 11.16
CA ALA A 80 13.07 -2.64 11.27
C ALA A 80 12.45 -1.35 11.82
N THR A 81 11.21 -1.03 11.41
CA THR A 81 10.47 0.11 11.97
C THR A 81 10.20 -0.08 13.45
N ILE A 82 9.72 -1.28 13.85
CA ILE A 82 9.48 -1.60 15.26
C ILE A 82 10.78 -1.62 16.08
N ALA A 83 11.92 -1.93 15.48
CA ALA A 83 13.22 -1.86 16.16
C ALA A 83 13.64 -0.41 16.50
N VAL A 84 13.29 0.53 15.60
CA VAL A 84 13.78 1.92 15.70
C VAL A 84 12.79 2.81 16.46
N VAL A 85 11.49 2.67 16.20
CA VAL A 85 10.45 3.58 16.71
C VAL A 85 10.37 3.61 18.25
N PRO A 86 10.43 2.51 19.00
CA PRO A 86 10.40 2.57 20.47
C PRO A 86 11.54 3.39 21.06
N TRP A 87 12.74 3.24 20.51
CA TRP A 87 13.91 3.99 20.93
C TRP A 87 13.77 5.49 20.63
N LEU A 88 13.31 5.86 19.42
CA LEU A 88 13.02 7.26 19.08
C LEU A 88 11.90 7.82 19.98
N THR A 89 10.88 7.01 20.27
CA THR A 89 9.78 7.41 21.18
C THR A 89 10.29 7.70 22.57
N TRP A 90 11.15 6.83 23.12
CA TRP A 90 11.77 7.06 24.42
C TRP A 90 12.62 8.34 24.44
N MET A 91 13.32 8.64 23.34
CA MET A 91 14.15 9.85 23.26
C MET A 91 13.34 11.15 23.13
N PHE A 92 12.31 11.17 22.28
CA PHE A 92 11.65 12.41 21.86
C PHE A 92 10.22 12.57 22.38
N ALA A 93 9.51 11.49 22.66
CA ALA A 93 8.12 11.49 23.08
C ALA A 93 7.81 10.37 24.09
N PRO A 94 8.49 10.35 25.27
CA PRO A 94 8.39 9.23 26.21
C PRO A 94 6.97 8.92 26.67
N SER A 95 6.08 9.92 26.73
CA SER A 95 4.66 9.73 27.05
C SER A 95 3.91 8.80 26.08
N LEU A 96 4.43 8.58 24.87
CA LEU A 96 3.86 7.65 23.88
C LEU A 96 4.45 6.24 23.96
N LEU A 97 5.47 6.01 24.80
CA LEU A 97 6.20 4.74 24.85
C LEU A 97 5.26 3.56 25.13
N GLN A 98 4.35 3.71 26.10
CA GLN A 98 3.39 2.65 26.44
C GLN A 98 2.47 2.29 25.26
N LYS A 99 2.06 3.28 24.46
CA LYS A 99 1.27 3.02 23.25
C LYS A 99 2.09 2.23 22.22
N VAL A 100 3.33 2.61 22.01
CA VAL A 100 4.25 1.90 21.09
C VAL A 100 4.51 0.47 21.55
N VAL A 101 4.74 0.25 22.86
CA VAL A 101 4.90 -1.08 23.44
C VAL A 101 3.68 -1.95 23.14
N SER A 102 2.48 -1.43 23.44
CA SER A 102 1.22 -2.17 23.25
C SER A 102 0.88 -2.47 21.78
N ASP A 103 1.41 -1.67 20.83
CA ASP A 103 1.16 -1.83 19.42
C ASP A 103 2.24 -2.64 18.67
N SER A 104 3.40 -2.87 19.30
CA SER A 104 4.53 -3.54 18.67
C SER A 104 4.21 -4.98 18.26
N LEU A 105 3.66 -5.80 19.17
CA LEU A 105 3.31 -7.18 18.86
C LEU A 105 2.15 -7.28 17.83
N PRO A 106 1.02 -6.57 17.99
CA PRO A 106 -0.02 -6.59 16.98
C PRO A 106 0.46 -6.17 15.60
N SER A 107 1.35 -5.17 15.52
CA SER A 107 1.93 -4.74 14.25
C SER A 107 2.82 -5.82 13.64
N ALA A 108 3.70 -6.44 14.44
CA ALA A 108 4.57 -7.53 13.98
C ALA A 108 3.78 -8.73 13.45
N LEU A 109 2.57 -8.97 13.98
CA LEU A 109 1.66 -10.03 13.56
C LEU A 109 0.66 -9.62 12.46
N PHE A 110 0.77 -8.41 11.91
CA PHE A 110 -0.18 -7.87 10.92
C PHE A 110 -1.64 -7.84 11.42
N ALA A 111 -1.84 -7.62 12.71
CA ALA A 111 -3.15 -7.62 13.37
C ALA A 111 -3.52 -6.27 14.02
N SER A 112 -2.68 -5.24 13.88
CA SER A 112 -2.89 -3.93 14.51
C SER A 112 -4.22 -3.29 14.14
N ASN A 113 -4.72 -3.47 12.91
CA ASN A 113 -6.01 -2.96 12.48
C ASN A 113 -7.17 -3.52 13.33
N TRP A 114 -7.20 -4.82 13.61
CA TRP A 114 -8.21 -5.43 14.48
C TRP A 114 -8.06 -5.01 15.94
N VAL A 115 -6.83 -4.88 16.42
CA VAL A 115 -6.57 -4.42 17.80
C VAL A 115 -7.09 -2.99 17.99
N TYR A 116 -6.94 -2.09 16.99
CA TYR A 116 -7.51 -0.74 17.06
C TYR A 116 -9.04 -0.75 17.05
N ILE A 117 -9.67 -1.67 16.32
CA ILE A 117 -11.12 -1.88 16.36
C ILE A 117 -11.55 -2.29 17.77
N PHE A 118 -10.92 -3.33 18.34
CA PHE A 118 -11.26 -3.83 19.69
C PHE A 118 -11.02 -2.80 20.79
N ARG A 119 -9.97 -1.98 20.65
CA ARG A 119 -9.68 -0.88 21.59
C ARG A 119 -10.50 0.38 21.32
N LYS A 120 -11.32 0.40 20.28
CA LYS A 120 -12.13 1.56 19.84
C LYS A 120 -11.28 2.82 19.64
N VAL A 121 -10.09 2.69 19.03
CA VAL A 121 -9.18 3.80 18.77
C VAL A 121 -9.58 4.46 17.44
N PRO A 122 -10.22 5.63 17.43
CA PRO A 122 -10.61 6.31 16.21
C PRO A 122 -9.36 6.81 15.46
N TYR A 123 -9.41 6.82 14.13
CA TYR A 123 -8.29 7.29 13.31
C TYR A 123 -8.24 8.83 13.23
N PHE A 124 -9.39 9.46 13.03
CA PHE A 124 -9.49 10.91 12.85
C PHE A 124 -9.75 11.66 14.16
N GLU A 125 -10.47 11.07 15.09
CA GLU A 125 -10.99 11.71 16.30
C GLU A 125 -10.22 11.31 17.57
N ALA A 126 -8.96 10.90 17.43
CA ALA A 126 -8.18 10.41 18.56
C ALA A 126 -8.01 11.49 19.64
N ALA A 127 -8.58 11.27 20.82
CA ALA A 127 -8.28 12.06 21.99
C ALA A 127 -6.80 11.84 22.37
N GLY A 128 -5.99 12.88 22.26
CA GLY A 128 -4.56 12.86 22.52
C GLY A 128 -3.72 12.35 21.33
N LEU A 129 -2.40 12.28 21.54
CA LEU A 129 -1.48 11.85 20.47
C LEU A 129 -1.65 10.35 20.18
N PRO A 130 -1.83 9.95 18.91
CA PRO A 130 -1.86 8.56 18.51
C PRO A 130 -0.47 7.90 18.67
N SER A 131 -0.46 6.56 18.66
CA SER A 131 0.80 5.80 18.67
C SER A 131 1.61 6.08 17.40
N PRO A 132 2.93 6.26 17.49
CA PRO A 132 3.80 6.36 16.31
C PRO A 132 3.75 5.14 15.38
N LEU A 133 3.20 4.00 15.82
CA LEU A 133 3.00 2.79 15.00
C LEU A 133 1.59 2.69 14.39
N THR A 134 0.68 3.65 14.66
CA THR A 134 -0.72 3.57 14.22
C THR A 134 -0.83 3.29 12.71
N HIS A 135 -0.04 3.94 11.87
CA HIS A 135 -0.08 3.78 10.42
C HIS A 135 0.13 2.34 9.94
N LEU A 136 0.72 1.45 10.75
CA LEU A 136 0.97 0.05 10.37
C LEU A 136 -0.31 -0.79 10.22
N TRP A 137 -1.48 -0.26 10.62
CA TRP A 137 -2.78 -0.91 10.39
C TRP A 137 -3.00 -1.27 8.91
N PHE A 138 -2.56 -0.43 7.97
CA PHE A 138 -2.66 -0.66 6.54
C PHE A 138 -1.92 -1.93 6.09
N LEU A 139 -0.78 -2.23 6.71
CA LEU A 139 -0.03 -3.46 6.43
C LEU A 139 -0.77 -4.69 6.96
N GLY A 140 -1.53 -4.55 8.06
CA GLY A 140 -2.44 -5.59 8.55
C GLY A 140 -3.48 -5.97 7.50
N VAL A 141 -4.27 -5.00 7.04
CA VAL A 141 -5.26 -5.20 5.97
C VAL A 141 -4.61 -5.79 4.71
N THR A 142 -3.48 -5.25 4.30
CA THR A 142 -2.76 -5.71 3.10
C THR A 142 -2.30 -7.17 3.21
N MET A 143 -1.76 -7.57 4.36
CA MET A 143 -1.29 -8.95 4.54
C MET A 143 -2.45 -9.93 4.62
N GLN A 144 -3.53 -9.59 5.31
CA GLN A 144 -4.74 -10.41 5.38
C GLN A 144 -5.34 -10.61 3.98
N PHE A 145 -5.36 -9.56 3.16
CA PHE A 145 -5.72 -9.70 1.74
C PHE A 145 -4.78 -10.64 0.99
N TYR A 146 -3.47 -10.57 1.17
CA TYR A 146 -2.51 -11.48 0.53
C TYR A 146 -2.68 -12.95 0.97
N LEU A 147 -3.20 -13.20 2.16
CA LEU A 147 -3.49 -14.55 2.64
C LEU A 147 -4.74 -15.13 1.97
N VAL A 148 -5.82 -14.38 1.92
CA VAL A 148 -7.15 -14.91 1.51
C VAL A 148 -7.39 -14.78 0.01
N TRP A 149 -7.07 -13.62 -0.56
CA TRP A 149 -7.42 -13.28 -1.94
C TRP A 149 -6.89 -14.24 -3.01
N PRO A 150 -5.63 -14.71 -2.94
CA PRO A 150 -5.11 -15.65 -3.94
C PRO A 150 -5.88 -16.97 -3.97
N LEU A 151 -6.32 -17.47 -2.82
CA LEU A 151 -7.11 -18.70 -2.71
C LEU A 151 -8.46 -18.52 -3.39
N LEU A 152 -9.14 -17.40 -3.12
CA LEU A 152 -10.38 -17.04 -3.78
C LEU A 152 -10.22 -16.97 -5.31
N MET A 153 -9.18 -16.30 -5.80
CA MET A 153 -8.90 -16.17 -7.23
C MET A 153 -8.61 -17.52 -7.90
N VAL A 154 -7.92 -18.42 -7.21
CA VAL A 154 -7.68 -19.79 -7.70
C VAL A 154 -8.97 -20.59 -7.75
N VAL A 155 -9.80 -20.52 -6.72
CA VAL A 155 -11.11 -21.18 -6.66
C VAL A 155 -12.01 -20.69 -7.79
N LEU A 156 -12.16 -19.36 -7.94
CA LEU A 156 -12.90 -18.76 -9.05
C LEU A 156 -12.35 -19.17 -10.42
N GLY A 157 -11.04 -19.29 -10.53
CA GLY A 157 -10.37 -19.76 -11.76
C GLY A 157 -10.63 -21.22 -12.10
N LYS A 158 -10.91 -22.06 -11.11
CA LYS A 158 -11.34 -23.47 -11.30
C LYS A 158 -12.81 -23.58 -11.65
N ILE A 159 -13.66 -22.76 -11.03
CA ILE A 159 -15.12 -22.76 -11.26
C ILE A 159 -15.46 -22.24 -12.65
N THR A 160 -14.82 -21.16 -13.09
CA THR A 160 -15.13 -20.53 -14.36
C THR A 160 -13.90 -19.97 -15.07
N LYS A 161 -13.90 -20.08 -16.41
CA LYS A 161 -12.92 -19.39 -17.28
C LYS A 161 -13.45 -18.04 -17.80
N SER A 162 -14.74 -17.75 -17.63
CA SER A 162 -15.34 -16.50 -18.07
C SER A 162 -14.84 -15.33 -17.23
N LYS A 163 -14.27 -14.33 -17.90
CA LYS A 163 -13.87 -13.06 -17.27
C LYS A 163 -15.09 -12.32 -16.69
N TRP A 164 -16.23 -12.39 -17.35
CA TRP A 164 -17.48 -11.76 -16.91
C TRP A 164 -17.98 -12.34 -15.59
N VAL A 165 -18.04 -13.67 -15.48
CA VAL A 165 -18.50 -14.35 -14.25
C VAL A 165 -17.55 -14.03 -13.08
N ARG A 166 -16.24 -14.03 -13.33
CA ARG A 166 -15.26 -13.64 -12.32
C ARG A 166 -15.43 -12.17 -11.90
N SER A 167 -15.68 -11.26 -12.86
CA SER A 167 -15.92 -9.86 -12.58
C SER A 167 -17.20 -9.67 -11.76
N MET A 168 -18.27 -10.39 -12.09
CA MET A 168 -19.51 -10.34 -11.30
C MET A 168 -19.31 -10.84 -9.87
N ALA A 169 -18.55 -11.90 -9.66
CA ALA A 169 -18.22 -12.39 -8.32
C ALA A 169 -17.45 -11.31 -7.52
N ILE A 170 -16.49 -10.63 -8.16
CA ILE A 170 -15.75 -9.54 -7.50
C ILE A 170 -16.65 -8.33 -7.23
N LEU A 171 -17.55 -7.98 -8.13
CA LEU A 171 -18.52 -6.90 -7.91
C LEU A 171 -19.47 -7.22 -6.74
N VAL A 172 -19.89 -8.46 -6.58
CA VAL A 172 -20.68 -8.91 -5.42
C VAL A 172 -19.87 -8.73 -4.13
N ILE A 173 -18.59 -9.11 -4.13
CA ILE A 173 -17.71 -8.90 -2.97
C ILE A 173 -17.55 -7.40 -2.66
N MET A 174 -17.39 -6.58 -3.68
CA MET A 174 -17.29 -5.11 -3.50
C MET A 174 -18.60 -4.54 -2.91
N ALA A 175 -19.74 -4.99 -3.42
CA ALA A 175 -21.04 -4.57 -2.91
C ALA A 175 -21.24 -5.00 -1.45
N ALA A 176 -20.90 -6.24 -1.10
CA ALA A 176 -20.96 -6.73 0.27
C ALA A 176 -20.04 -5.94 1.20
N SER A 177 -18.79 -5.72 0.81
CA SER A 177 -17.82 -4.91 1.59
C SER A 177 -18.30 -3.46 1.80
N THR A 178 -18.91 -2.86 0.77
CA THR A 178 -19.48 -1.52 0.88
C THR A 178 -20.73 -1.50 1.76
N ALA A 179 -21.58 -2.52 1.65
CA ALA A 179 -22.73 -2.67 2.54
C ALA A 179 -22.31 -2.83 4.00
N ASP A 180 -21.28 -3.65 4.28
CA ASP A 180 -20.69 -3.76 5.61
C ASP A 180 -20.20 -2.41 6.14
N MET A 181 -19.54 -1.61 5.30
CA MET A 181 -19.07 -0.29 5.68
C MET A 181 -20.24 0.63 6.05
N VAL A 182 -21.31 0.63 5.27
CA VAL A 182 -22.52 1.45 5.52
C VAL A 182 -23.27 0.99 6.77
N LEU A 183 -23.49 -0.33 6.91
CA LEU A 183 -24.29 -0.90 7.99
C LEU A 183 -23.60 -0.84 9.36
N LEU A 184 -22.26 -0.95 9.36
CA LEU A 184 -21.46 -0.93 10.59
C LEU A 184 -20.95 0.48 10.94
N PHE A 185 -21.32 1.49 10.15
CA PHE A 185 -20.89 2.87 10.40
C PHE A 185 -21.51 3.42 11.68
N ASP A 186 -20.65 3.83 12.60
CA ASP A 186 -21.00 4.54 13.82
C ASP A 186 -20.32 5.92 13.80
N PRO A 187 -21.08 7.02 13.72
CA PRO A 187 -20.49 8.36 13.73
C PRO A 187 -19.75 8.69 15.04
N ALA A 188 -20.09 8.03 16.16
CA ALA A 188 -19.37 8.19 17.42
C ALA A 188 -18.03 7.45 17.45
N ASN A 189 -17.85 6.42 16.63
CA ASN A 189 -16.61 5.67 16.54
C ASN A 189 -16.40 5.00 15.18
N THR A 190 -15.66 5.67 14.31
CA THR A 190 -15.38 5.19 12.94
C THR A 190 -14.34 4.06 12.86
N SER A 191 -13.75 3.63 13.99
CA SER A 191 -12.65 2.65 13.98
C SER A 191 -13.03 1.33 13.31
N ARG A 192 -14.25 0.83 13.52
CA ARG A 192 -14.72 -0.44 12.93
C ARG A 192 -14.69 -0.42 11.41
N VAL A 193 -15.21 0.63 10.82
CA VAL A 193 -15.34 0.76 9.37
C VAL A 193 -14.07 1.25 8.69
N TYR A 194 -13.23 2.00 9.40
CA TYR A 194 -11.98 2.53 8.86
C TYR A 194 -10.87 1.48 8.80
N TYR A 195 -10.73 0.65 9.85
CA TYR A 195 -9.67 -0.34 9.97
C TYR A 195 -10.08 -1.75 9.53
N GLY A 196 -11.37 -2.04 9.35
CA GLY A 196 -11.89 -3.36 9.01
C GLY A 196 -11.37 -3.85 7.67
N THR A 197 -10.82 -5.05 7.63
CA THR A 197 -10.38 -5.68 6.37
C THR A 197 -11.55 -5.97 5.46
N ASP A 198 -12.68 -6.36 6.01
CA ASP A 198 -13.95 -6.60 5.33
C ASP A 198 -14.53 -5.32 4.72
N THR A 199 -14.60 -4.23 5.50
CA THR A 199 -15.15 -2.95 5.06
C THR A 199 -14.25 -2.24 4.02
N ARG A 200 -12.94 -2.50 4.05
CA ARG A 200 -11.94 -1.95 3.11
C ARG A 200 -11.66 -2.87 1.90
N LEU A 201 -12.27 -4.05 1.85
CA LEU A 201 -12.04 -5.04 0.79
C LEU A 201 -12.50 -4.53 -0.59
N ALA A 202 -13.56 -3.69 -0.65
CA ALA A 202 -14.05 -3.11 -1.89
C ALA A 202 -12.96 -2.37 -2.69
N GLU A 203 -12.07 -1.65 -2.01
CA GLU A 203 -10.98 -0.89 -2.64
C GLU A 203 -9.91 -1.82 -3.25
N LEU A 204 -9.55 -2.88 -2.54
CA LEU A 204 -8.63 -3.91 -3.02
C LEU A 204 -9.25 -4.70 -4.20
N ALA A 205 -10.53 -5.03 -4.09
CA ALA A 205 -11.28 -5.76 -5.11
C ALA A 205 -11.46 -4.92 -6.39
N ALA A 206 -11.60 -3.60 -6.29
CA ALA A 206 -11.63 -2.70 -7.45
C ALA A 206 -10.37 -2.86 -8.31
N GLY A 207 -9.18 -2.89 -7.69
CA GLY A 207 -7.94 -3.15 -8.41
C GLY A 207 -7.89 -4.54 -9.05
N ALA A 208 -8.48 -5.54 -8.41
CA ALA A 208 -8.55 -6.90 -8.92
C ALA A 208 -9.42 -7.01 -10.19
N LEU A 209 -10.49 -6.23 -10.31
CA LEU A 209 -11.29 -6.15 -11.55
C LEU A 209 -10.42 -5.80 -12.74
N LEU A 210 -9.61 -4.77 -12.65
CA LEU A 210 -8.72 -4.34 -13.73
C LEU A 210 -7.72 -5.44 -14.11
N ALA A 211 -7.19 -6.18 -13.12
CA ALA A 211 -6.24 -7.24 -13.37
C ALA A 211 -6.81 -8.39 -14.22
N ILE A 212 -8.12 -8.70 -14.09
CA ILE A 212 -8.79 -9.73 -14.89
C ILE A 212 -8.83 -9.33 -16.38
N TRP A 213 -9.04 -8.05 -16.67
CA TRP A 213 -9.20 -7.58 -18.04
C TRP A 213 -7.88 -7.30 -18.75
N ILE A 214 -6.85 -6.90 -18.01
CA ILE A 214 -5.50 -6.59 -18.56
C ILE A 214 -4.60 -7.82 -18.61
N ALA A 215 -4.95 -8.94 -17.95
CA ALA A 215 -4.17 -10.18 -18.03
C ALA A 215 -4.03 -10.64 -19.50
N PRO A 216 -2.81 -10.97 -19.99
CA PRO A 216 -2.62 -11.47 -21.33
C PRO A 216 -3.51 -12.68 -21.58
N SER A 217 -4.26 -12.68 -22.67
CA SER A 217 -4.92 -13.88 -23.14
C SER A 217 -3.85 -14.80 -23.70
N SER A 218 -3.63 -15.98 -23.11
CA SER A 218 -2.65 -16.99 -23.56
C SER A 218 -2.85 -17.42 -25.03
N ARG A 219 -4.01 -17.14 -25.61
CA ARG A 219 -4.33 -17.44 -27.01
C ARG A 219 -3.70 -16.49 -28.03
N GLY A 220 -3.26 -15.30 -27.65
CA GLY A 220 -2.66 -14.34 -28.60
C GLY A 220 -1.20 -14.61 -28.95
N THR A 221 -0.49 -15.37 -28.12
CA THR A 221 0.93 -15.68 -28.35
C THR A 221 1.13 -16.87 -29.28
N GLU A 222 0.24 -17.86 -29.23
CA GLU A 222 0.31 -19.04 -30.11
C GLU A 222 -0.13 -18.71 -31.57
N ALA A 223 -1.06 -17.75 -31.75
CA ALA A 223 -1.48 -17.29 -33.08
C ALA A 223 -0.46 -16.35 -33.74
N ALA A 224 0.38 -15.68 -32.97
CA ALA A 224 1.45 -14.81 -33.48
C ALA A 224 2.71 -15.57 -33.90
N GLU A 225 2.90 -16.80 -33.39
CA GLU A 225 4.02 -17.68 -33.75
C GLU A 225 3.70 -18.61 -34.93
N ALA A 226 2.42 -18.84 -35.24
CA ALA A 226 1.98 -19.56 -36.44
C ALA A 226 1.96 -18.58 -37.63
N GLY A 227 3.12 -18.35 -38.22
CA GLY A 227 3.29 -17.45 -39.36
C GLY A 227 2.42 -17.84 -40.55
N ALA A 228 1.29 -17.17 -40.70
CA ALA A 228 0.51 -17.17 -41.93
C ALA A 228 0.36 -15.71 -42.44
N ALA A 229 1.20 -15.37 -43.38
CA ALA A 229 1.05 -14.16 -44.16
C ALA A 229 -0.21 -14.28 -45.05
N SER A 230 -1.28 -13.59 -44.65
CA SER A 230 -2.49 -13.47 -45.47
C SER A 230 -3.05 -12.03 -45.39
N GLN A 231 -3.61 -11.53 -46.46
CA GLN A 231 -4.21 -10.19 -46.56
C GLN A 231 -5.27 -9.91 -45.50
N THR A 232 -5.92 -10.94 -44.96
CA THR A 232 -6.86 -10.87 -43.82
C THR A 232 -6.19 -10.32 -42.55
N VAL A 233 -4.90 -10.62 -42.32
CA VAL A 233 -4.11 -10.13 -41.20
C VAL A 233 -3.86 -8.62 -41.28
N GLN A 234 -3.77 -8.05 -42.50
CA GLN A 234 -3.58 -6.59 -42.66
C GLN A 234 -4.86 -5.81 -42.34
N ILE A 235 -6.03 -6.33 -42.73
CA ILE A 235 -7.33 -5.72 -42.40
C ILE A 235 -7.62 -5.81 -40.91
N GLU A 236 -7.33 -6.94 -40.27
CA GLU A 236 -7.43 -7.10 -38.80
C GLU A 236 -6.43 -6.21 -38.04
N ARG A 237 -5.22 -6.00 -38.56
CA ARG A 237 -4.25 -5.05 -37.98
C ARG A 237 -4.75 -3.61 -38.09
N GLN A 238 -5.30 -3.16 -39.21
CA GLN A 238 -5.86 -1.82 -39.37
C GLN A 238 -7.10 -1.58 -38.53
N ALA A 239 -7.98 -2.57 -38.39
CA ALA A 239 -9.14 -2.49 -37.50
C ALA A 239 -8.70 -2.49 -36.03
N GLY A 240 -7.69 -3.30 -35.65
CA GLY A 240 -7.08 -3.30 -34.33
C GLY A 240 -6.38 -1.98 -33.96
N ASP A 241 -5.76 -1.32 -34.95
CA ASP A 241 -5.08 -0.04 -34.76
C ASP A 241 -6.07 1.11 -34.47
N LYS A 242 -7.19 1.18 -35.19
CA LYS A 242 -8.26 2.15 -34.91
C LYS A 242 -8.94 1.93 -33.57
N THR A 243 -9.15 0.68 -33.17
CA THR A 243 -9.71 0.33 -31.85
C THR A 243 -8.73 0.67 -30.74
N GLY A 244 -7.44 0.42 -30.92
CA GLY A 244 -6.38 0.80 -30.01
C GLY A 244 -6.28 2.32 -29.82
N ALA A 245 -6.33 3.09 -30.92
CA ALA A 245 -6.30 4.54 -30.88
C ALA A 245 -7.53 5.14 -30.14
N ARG A 246 -8.74 4.61 -30.39
CA ARG A 246 -9.95 5.03 -29.65
C ARG A 246 -9.83 4.72 -28.16
N LEU A 247 -9.38 3.54 -27.81
CA LEU A 247 -9.17 3.14 -26.40
C LEU A 247 -8.16 4.07 -25.71
N THR A 248 -7.09 4.43 -26.39
CA THR A 248 -6.07 5.36 -25.86
C THR A 248 -6.67 6.75 -25.64
N ILE A 249 -7.49 7.27 -26.56
CA ILE A 249 -8.18 8.55 -26.38
C ILE A 249 -9.10 8.49 -25.16
N VAL A 250 -9.94 7.45 -25.05
CA VAL A 250 -10.82 7.25 -23.90
C VAL A 250 -10.01 7.17 -22.58
N CYS A 251 -8.93 6.41 -22.57
CA CYS A 251 -8.02 6.35 -21.42
C CYS A 251 -7.44 7.73 -21.09
N ASN A 252 -7.02 8.52 -22.05
CA ASN A 252 -6.46 9.85 -21.80
C ASN A 252 -7.50 10.79 -21.17
N VAL A 253 -8.72 10.81 -21.70
CA VAL A 253 -9.82 11.63 -21.14
C VAL A 253 -10.20 11.17 -19.74
N LEU A 254 -10.45 9.87 -19.56
CA LEU A 254 -10.79 9.31 -18.25
C LEU A 254 -9.65 9.48 -17.24
N GLY A 255 -8.39 9.31 -17.66
CA GLY A 255 -7.22 9.52 -16.83
C GLY A 255 -7.09 10.96 -16.37
N THR A 256 -7.32 11.92 -17.27
CA THR A 256 -7.33 13.35 -16.92
C THR A 256 -8.41 13.64 -15.89
N ALA A 257 -9.63 13.19 -16.13
CA ALA A 257 -10.75 13.39 -15.21
C ALA A 257 -10.47 12.71 -13.83
N ALA A 258 -9.96 11.48 -13.85
CA ALA A 258 -9.65 10.73 -12.64
C ALA A 258 -8.52 11.38 -11.82
N LEU A 259 -7.43 11.80 -12.47
CA LEU A 259 -6.33 12.48 -11.77
C LEU A 259 -6.77 13.86 -11.24
N ALA A 260 -7.54 14.62 -12.00
CA ALA A 260 -8.12 15.87 -11.53
C ALA A 260 -9.03 15.63 -10.32
N ALA A 261 -9.89 14.61 -10.37
CA ALA A 261 -10.78 14.24 -9.27
C ALA A 261 -9.99 13.78 -8.02
N LEU A 262 -8.89 13.02 -8.18
CA LEU A 262 -8.02 12.63 -7.05
C LEU A 262 -7.32 13.84 -6.42
N LEU A 263 -6.78 14.75 -7.25
CA LEU A 263 -6.15 15.98 -6.76
C LEU A 263 -7.17 16.88 -6.04
N THR A 264 -8.38 17.02 -6.60
CA THR A 264 -9.48 17.72 -5.94
C THR A 264 -9.89 17.00 -4.64
N GLY A 265 -9.94 15.65 -4.67
CA GLY A 265 -10.22 14.83 -3.50
C GLY A 265 -9.19 15.02 -2.39
N PHE A 266 -7.90 15.17 -2.70
CA PHE A 266 -6.87 15.49 -1.70
C PHE A 266 -7.15 16.82 -0.98
N TRP A 267 -7.82 17.75 -1.63
CA TRP A 267 -8.15 19.06 -1.04
C TRP A 267 -9.46 19.04 -0.26
N PHE A 268 -10.49 18.37 -0.78
CA PHE A 268 -11.87 18.52 -0.29
C PHE A 268 -12.43 17.27 0.42
N ALA A 269 -11.86 16.09 0.25
CA ALA A 269 -12.35 14.92 0.96
C ALA A 269 -12.11 15.09 2.47
N ASN A 270 -13.12 14.72 3.26
CA ASN A 270 -13.07 14.86 4.71
C ASN A 270 -13.45 13.52 5.36
N GLY A 271 -12.47 12.88 6.03
CA GLY A 271 -12.64 11.60 6.70
C GLY A 271 -13.51 11.61 7.95
N TYR A 272 -13.84 12.80 8.47
CA TYR A 272 -14.79 12.95 9.60
C TYR A 272 -16.25 12.86 9.16
N LEU A 273 -16.54 13.06 7.87
CA LEU A 273 -17.91 13.14 7.38
C LEU A 273 -18.45 11.77 6.93
N SER A 274 -19.70 11.52 7.25
CA SER A 274 -20.39 10.25 6.99
C SER A 274 -20.41 9.84 5.52
N TYR A 275 -20.45 10.81 4.58
CA TYR A 275 -20.50 10.52 3.15
C TYR A 275 -19.33 9.65 2.68
N MET A 276 -18.15 9.76 3.33
CA MET A 276 -17.01 8.91 3.00
C MET A 276 -17.31 7.42 3.22
N TYR A 277 -17.99 7.12 4.32
CA TYR A 277 -18.37 5.75 4.70
C TYR A 277 -19.63 5.26 3.98
N GLN A 278 -20.46 6.18 3.50
CA GLN A 278 -21.70 5.90 2.75
C GLN A 278 -21.47 5.82 1.23
N GLY A 279 -20.28 5.49 0.79
CA GLY A 279 -19.92 5.30 -0.62
C GLY A 279 -18.72 6.12 -1.11
N GLY A 280 -18.27 7.13 -0.36
CA GLY A 280 -17.13 7.99 -0.75
C GLY A 280 -15.84 7.19 -0.97
N TYR A 281 -15.55 6.18 -0.14
CA TYR A 281 -14.42 5.27 -0.35
C TYR A 281 -14.56 4.44 -1.63
N LEU A 282 -15.77 3.95 -1.94
CA LEU A 282 -16.04 3.20 -3.17
C LEU A 282 -15.85 4.10 -4.41
N ILE A 283 -16.40 5.32 -4.37
CA ILE A 283 -16.21 6.31 -5.45
C ILE A 283 -14.72 6.60 -5.64
N THR A 284 -13.98 6.85 -4.57
CA THR A 284 -12.54 7.08 -4.61
C THR A 284 -11.79 5.87 -5.18
N ALA A 285 -12.23 4.65 -4.86
CA ALA A 285 -11.66 3.43 -5.42
C ALA A 285 -11.90 3.33 -6.94
N PHE A 286 -13.09 3.67 -7.43
CA PHE A 286 -13.37 3.70 -8.87
C PHE A 286 -12.59 4.80 -9.60
N ILE A 287 -12.46 5.99 -9.04
CA ILE A 287 -11.61 7.06 -9.59
C ILE A 287 -10.15 6.58 -9.65
N SER A 288 -9.65 5.96 -8.58
CA SER A 288 -8.30 5.39 -8.51
C SER A 288 -8.11 4.26 -9.53
N LEU A 289 -9.14 3.45 -9.76
CA LEU A 289 -9.16 2.39 -10.77
C LEU A 289 -9.03 2.96 -12.20
N CYS A 290 -9.75 4.04 -12.52
CA CYS A 290 -9.64 4.74 -13.80
C CYS A 290 -8.22 5.32 -14.01
N ALA A 291 -7.67 5.98 -12.99
CA ALA A 291 -6.30 6.48 -13.02
C ALA A 291 -5.27 5.34 -13.21
N LEU A 292 -5.47 4.20 -12.53
CA LEU A 292 -4.62 3.03 -12.66
C LEU A 292 -4.72 2.40 -14.05
N ALA A 293 -5.93 2.30 -14.64
CA ALA A 293 -6.14 1.78 -15.99
C ALA A 293 -5.35 2.61 -17.03
N CYS A 294 -5.35 3.92 -16.86
CA CYS A 294 -4.60 4.83 -17.74
C CYS A 294 -3.08 4.75 -17.50
N ALA A 295 -2.65 4.57 -16.23
CA ALA A 295 -1.25 4.42 -15.88
C ALA A 295 -0.62 3.12 -16.39
N VAL A 296 -1.42 2.06 -16.59
CA VAL A 296 -0.94 0.76 -17.11
C VAL A 296 -1.06 0.63 -18.62
N ASN A 297 -1.80 1.53 -19.29
CA ASN A 297 -1.84 1.61 -20.75
C ASN A 297 -0.61 2.35 -21.26
N ASN A 298 0.31 1.64 -21.91
CA ASN A 298 1.59 2.19 -22.38
C ASN A 298 1.44 3.31 -23.41
N ASP A 299 0.33 3.35 -24.15
CA ASP A 299 0.06 4.35 -25.17
C ASP A 299 -0.60 5.62 -24.59
N SER A 300 -1.01 5.59 -23.33
CA SER A 300 -1.60 6.73 -22.64
C SER A 300 -0.54 7.79 -22.29
N ILE A 301 -0.88 9.07 -22.49
CA ILE A 301 -0.05 10.21 -22.05
C ILE A 301 0.23 10.13 -20.53
N TRP A 302 -0.73 9.65 -19.75
CA TRP A 302 -0.61 9.53 -18.30
C TRP A 302 0.36 8.44 -17.88
N SER A 303 0.52 7.36 -18.67
CA SER A 303 1.57 6.38 -18.46
C SER A 303 2.97 7.00 -18.55
N HIS A 304 3.16 7.95 -19.49
CA HIS A 304 4.41 8.67 -19.67
C HIS A 304 4.63 9.74 -18.60
N VAL A 305 3.60 10.56 -18.31
CA VAL A 305 3.67 11.62 -17.29
C VAL A 305 3.93 11.01 -15.91
N LEU A 306 3.14 10.02 -15.51
CA LEU A 306 3.35 9.31 -14.24
C LEU A 306 4.63 8.45 -14.25
N GLY A 307 5.09 8.05 -15.43
CA GLY A 307 6.34 7.34 -15.65
C GLY A 307 7.59 8.20 -15.66
N CYS A 308 7.51 9.52 -15.43
CA CYS A 308 8.68 10.40 -15.41
C CYS A 308 9.65 10.05 -14.25
N ALA A 309 10.92 10.41 -14.41
CA ALA A 309 11.97 9.99 -13.48
C ALA A 309 11.74 10.43 -12.03
N PRO A 310 11.31 11.67 -11.72
CA PRO A 310 11.06 12.08 -10.34
C PRO A 310 9.95 11.28 -9.67
N LEU A 311 8.80 11.10 -10.35
CA LEU A 311 7.69 10.35 -9.79
C LEU A 311 8.02 8.87 -9.62
N ARG A 312 8.74 8.26 -10.56
CA ARG A 312 9.24 6.89 -10.41
C ARG A 312 10.21 6.75 -9.25
N TYR A 313 11.08 7.75 -9.04
CA TYR A 313 12.01 7.75 -7.92
C TYR A 313 11.25 7.70 -6.60
N ILE A 314 10.31 8.62 -6.37
CA ILE A 314 9.47 8.68 -5.15
C ILE A 314 8.62 7.41 -5.03
N GLY A 315 7.95 6.99 -6.10
CA GLY A 315 7.07 5.82 -6.09
C GLY A 315 7.79 4.51 -5.77
N SER A 316 9.04 4.37 -6.24
CA SER A 316 9.86 3.19 -5.91
C SER A 316 10.27 3.12 -4.43
N ARG A 317 10.26 4.26 -3.72
CA ARG A 317 10.57 4.41 -2.29
C ARG A 317 9.33 4.60 -1.43
N SER A 318 8.14 4.58 -2.06
CA SER A 318 6.87 4.87 -1.37
C SER A 318 6.63 4.00 -0.15
N PHE A 319 7.16 2.78 -0.10
CA PHE A 319 7.01 1.90 1.06
C PHE A 319 7.90 2.34 2.23
N SER A 320 9.17 2.67 1.98
CA SER A 320 10.06 3.24 3.00
C SER A 320 9.55 4.61 3.48
N LEU A 321 9.06 5.45 2.56
CA LEU A 321 8.39 6.71 2.91
C LEU A 321 7.18 6.47 3.80
N TYR A 322 6.36 5.47 3.47
CA TYR A 322 5.17 5.13 4.24
C TYR A 322 5.49 4.72 5.68
N VAL A 323 6.50 3.90 5.90
CA VAL A 323 6.81 3.40 7.25
C VAL A 323 7.57 4.41 8.11
N MET A 324 8.28 5.38 7.50
CA MET A 324 9.10 6.34 8.23
C MET A 324 8.43 7.69 8.45
N HIS A 325 7.53 8.14 7.53
CA HIS A 325 6.97 9.49 7.64
C HIS A 325 6.17 9.70 8.92
N TYR A 326 5.31 8.74 9.27
CA TYR A 326 4.36 8.93 10.37
C TYR A 326 5.04 9.07 11.74
N PRO A 327 5.94 8.15 12.17
CA PRO A 327 6.64 8.33 13.43
C PRO A 327 7.49 9.60 13.44
N LEU A 328 8.18 9.94 12.34
CA LEU A 328 9.02 11.14 12.29
C LEU A 328 8.19 12.42 12.44
N LEU A 329 7.04 12.51 11.75
CA LEU A 329 6.15 13.66 11.87
C LEU A 329 5.57 13.78 13.28
N GLN A 330 5.24 12.66 13.94
CA GLN A 330 4.77 12.66 15.32
C GLN A 330 5.81 13.23 16.30
N PHE A 331 7.10 13.01 16.05
CA PHE A 331 8.18 13.54 16.90
C PHE A 331 8.53 14.99 16.57
N MET A 332 8.53 15.38 15.29
CA MET A 332 8.94 16.73 14.88
C MET A 332 7.80 17.74 14.98
N ASN A 333 6.57 17.33 14.70
CA ASN A 333 5.40 18.20 14.69
C ASN A 333 4.18 17.52 15.33
N PRO A 334 4.22 17.27 16.64
CA PRO A 334 3.10 16.63 17.33
C PRO A 334 1.83 17.48 17.23
N ALA A 335 0.67 16.82 17.17
CA ALA A 335 -0.64 17.48 17.09
C ALA A 335 -0.93 18.40 18.29
N THR A 336 -0.17 18.27 19.37
CA THR A 336 -0.22 19.15 20.55
C THR A 336 0.51 20.48 20.37
N ARG A 337 1.22 20.68 19.26
CA ARG A 337 1.91 21.93 18.98
C ARG A 337 0.89 23.06 18.75
N THR A 338 0.97 24.10 19.57
CA THR A 338 0.07 25.26 19.50
C THR A 338 0.53 26.32 18.51
N GLN A 339 1.83 26.40 18.24
CA GLN A 339 2.39 27.37 17.32
C GLN A 339 2.66 26.74 15.95
N ALA A 340 2.31 27.47 14.88
CA ALA A 340 2.63 27.06 13.52
C ALA A 340 4.14 26.99 13.31
N LEU A 341 4.60 25.97 12.56
CA LEU A 341 6.00 25.93 12.13
C LEU A 341 6.31 27.13 11.20
N PRO A 342 7.48 27.75 11.33
CA PRO A 342 7.97 28.68 10.33
C PRO A 342 8.20 27.93 9.00
N TRP A 343 8.24 28.66 7.88
CA TRP A 343 8.38 28.05 6.55
C TRP A 343 9.60 27.12 6.42
N TRP A 344 10.73 27.48 7.03
CA TRP A 344 11.94 26.65 7.05
C TRP A 344 11.75 25.38 7.88
N GLY A 345 10.86 25.39 8.89
CA GLY A 345 10.53 24.22 9.68
C GLY A 345 9.83 23.15 8.83
N TRP A 346 8.92 23.55 7.93
CA TRP A 346 8.29 22.64 6.96
C TRP A 346 9.30 22.04 5.98
N VAL A 347 10.27 22.85 5.52
CA VAL A 347 11.35 22.35 4.65
C VAL A 347 12.22 21.35 5.41
N LEU A 348 12.56 21.64 6.66
CA LEU A 348 13.34 20.73 7.50
C LEU A 348 12.62 19.40 7.72
N GLU A 349 11.32 19.43 8.05
CA GLU A 349 10.50 18.20 8.15
C GLU A 349 10.57 17.38 6.87
N ALA A 350 10.32 17.99 5.73
CA ALA A 350 10.35 17.30 4.44
C ALA A 350 11.74 16.69 4.17
N VAL A 351 12.82 17.43 4.43
CA VAL A 351 14.20 16.95 4.26
C VAL A 351 14.50 15.78 5.18
N VAL A 352 14.13 15.86 6.46
CA VAL A 352 14.36 14.78 7.43
C VAL A 352 13.57 13.53 7.05
N VAL A 353 12.29 13.66 6.68
CA VAL A 353 11.46 12.53 6.25
C VAL A 353 12.04 11.89 4.99
N LEU A 354 12.44 12.67 4.00
CA LEU A 354 13.01 12.15 2.76
C LEU A 354 14.36 11.48 3.00
N ALA A 355 15.26 12.12 3.76
CA ALA A 355 16.59 11.58 4.05
C ALA A 355 16.54 10.30 4.88
N ALA A 356 15.72 10.29 5.94
CA ALA A 356 15.54 9.10 6.76
C ALA A 356 14.90 7.96 5.98
N SER A 357 13.90 8.25 5.14
CA SER A 357 13.25 7.26 4.28
C SER A 357 14.20 6.70 3.22
N GLU A 358 15.06 7.52 2.63
CA GLU A 358 16.08 7.07 1.68
C GLU A 358 17.14 6.21 2.38
N ALA A 359 17.63 6.62 3.55
CA ALA A 359 18.55 5.80 4.34
C ALA A 359 17.94 4.45 4.70
N PHE A 360 16.68 4.44 5.14
CA PHE A 360 15.94 3.23 5.44
C PHE A 360 15.73 2.34 4.19
N TYR A 361 15.41 2.95 3.05
CA TYR A 361 15.33 2.27 1.77
C TYR A 361 16.63 1.57 1.41
N GLN A 362 17.76 2.27 1.50
CA GLN A 362 19.08 1.72 1.17
C GLN A 362 19.49 0.59 2.12
N LEU A 363 19.21 0.72 3.41
CA LEU A 363 19.58 -0.26 4.42
C LEU A 363 18.72 -1.53 4.39
N VAL A 364 17.41 -1.37 4.22
CA VAL A 364 16.47 -2.49 4.40
C VAL A 364 15.84 -2.94 3.08
N GLU A 365 15.35 -2.00 2.26
CA GLU A 365 14.57 -2.32 1.07
C GLU A 365 15.44 -2.53 -0.17
N ALA A 366 16.43 -1.67 -0.45
CA ALA A 366 17.31 -1.79 -1.61
C ALA A 366 18.18 -3.05 -1.53
N ALA A 367 18.55 -3.44 -0.32
CA ALA A 367 19.28 -4.68 -0.05
C ALA A 367 18.64 -5.92 -0.70
N ARG A 368 17.36 -5.86 -1.03
CA ARG A 368 16.57 -6.92 -1.64
C ARG A 368 16.67 -7.02 -3.16
N LYS A 369 17.00 -5.93 -3.86
CA LYS A 369 16.95 -5.86 -5.34
C LYS A 369 18.14 -6.55 -6.03
N SER A 370 19.26 -6.78 -5.35
CA SER A 370 20.48 -7.26 -5.96
C SER A 370 20.62 -8.78 -6.05
N VAL A 371 19.60 -9.55 -5.67
CA VAL A 371 19.53 -10.98 -5.97
C VAL A 371 18.77 -11.20 -7.28
N GLN A 372 19.19 -10.51 -8.35
CA GLN A 372 18.86 -10.95 -9.71
C GLN A 372 19.90 -12.02 -10.08
N MET A 373 19.44 -13.28 -10.15
CA MET A 373 20.28 -14.35 -10.72
C MET A 373 20.64 -14.00 -12.17
N PRO A 374 21.90 -14.29 -12.59
CA PRO A 374 22.29 -14.16 -13.99
C PRO A 374 21.36 -15.01 -14.85
N ARG A 375 20.90 -14.44 -15.96
CA ARG A 375 20.12 -15.14 -16.98
C ARG A 375 21.01 -16.17 -17.65
N SER A 376 20.78 -17.45 -17.40
CA SER A 376 21.19 -18.50 -18.32
C SER A 376 20.15 -18.61 -19.44
N GLN A 377 20.60 -18.51 -20.69
CA GLN A 377 19.74 -18.59 -21.89
C GLN A 377 19.34 -20.04 -22.24
N HIS A 378 19.69 -21.05 -21.44
CA HIS A 378 19.35 -22.44 -21.69
C HIS A 378 18.53 -22.99 -20.53
N ALA A 379 17.32 -23.40 -20.85
CA ALA A 379 16.35 -23.96 -19.92
C ALA A 379 16.81 -25.32 -19.39
N LYS A 380 17.47 -25.32 -18.23
CA LYS A 380 17.56 -26.49 -17.34
C LYS A 380 16.64 -26.27 -16.13
N PRO A 381 16.10 -27.34 -15.49
CA PRO A 381 15.14 -27.23 -14.41
C PRO A 381 15.64 -26.28 -13.33
N LEU A 382 14.77 -25.33 -12.95
CA LEU A 382 15.04 -24.27 -12.00
C LEU A 382 15.71 -24.80 -10.74
N PRO A 383 16.92 -24.35 -10.39
CA PRO A 383 17.49 -24.62 -9.09
C PRO A 383 16.52 -24.08 -8.04
N LYS A 384 16.35 -24.83 -6.95
CA LYS A 384 15.55 -24.40 -5.79
C LYS A 384 16.00 -23.00 -5.42
N ALA A 385 15.21 -22.00 -5.80
CA ALA A 385 15.52 -20.60 -5.54
C ALA A 385 15.41 -20.36 -4.03
N GLY A 386 16.53 -20.50 -3.34
CA GLY A 386 16.65 -20.12 -1.95
C GLY A 386 16.50 -18.59 -1.87
N TYR A 387 15.44 -18.13 -1.22
CA TYR A 387 15.29 -16.72 -0.89
C TYR A 387 16.34 -16.36 0.17
N ARG A 388 17.46 -15.79 -0.27
CA ARG A 388 18.44 -15.22 0.66
C ARG A 388 18.08 -13.76 0.92
N LEU A 389 17.62 -13.46 2.12
CA LEU A 389 17.63 -12.10 2.62
C LEU A 389 19.09 -11.63 2.69
N ARG A 390 19.35 -10.37 2.35
CA ARG A 390 20.69 -9.80 2.58
C ARG A 390 21.00 -9.75 4.08
N PRO A 391 22.29 -9.77 4.45
CA PRO A 391 22.69 -9.70 5.86
C PRO A 391 22.04 -8.57 6.62
N GLY A 392 21.97 -7.35 6.04
CA GLY A 392 21.32 -6.21 6.69
C GLY A 392 19.83 -6.38 6.96
N ALA A 393 19.07 -6.93 6.01
CA ALA A 393 17.64 -7.19 6.22
C ALA A 393 17.42 -8.32 7.25
N TRP A 394 18.30 -9.31 7.29
CA TRP A 394 18.31 -10.35 8.32
C TRP A 394 18.59 -9.76 9.71
N VAL A 395 19.66 -8.98 9.81
CA VAL A 395 20.04 -8.33 11.09
C VAL A 395 18.90 -7.46 11.61
N MET A 396 18.34 -6.60 10.77
CA MET A 396 17.22 -5.73 11.19
C MET A 396 15.95 -6.52 11.53
N SER A 397 15.69 -7.65 10.86
CA SER A 397 14.56 -8.52 11.22
C SER A 397 14.77 -9.18 12.56
N VAL A 398 15.99 -9.65 12.86
CA VAL A 398 16.33 -10.25 14.15
C VAL A 398 16.26 -9.21 15.26
N ILE A 399 16.84 -8.03 15.07
CA ILE A 399 16.77 -6.93 16.04
C ILE A 399 15.29 -6.58 16.30
N GLY A 400 14.48 -6.40 15.25
CA GLY A 400 13.07 -6.08 15.40
C GLY A 400 12.29 -7.17 16.14
N LEU A 401 12.54 -8.45 15.84
CA LEU A 401 11.91 -9.56 16.55
C LEU A 401 12.32 -9.58 18.04
N VAL A 402 13.61 -9.42 18.33
CA VAL A 402 14.11 -9.32 19.71
C VAL A 402 13.47 -8.14 20.43
N THR A 403 13.34 -6.99 19.75
CA THR A 403 12.65 -5.80 20.29
C THR A 403 11.20 -6.12 20.62
N VAL A 404 10.44 -6.74 19.70
CA VAL A 404 9.05 -7.14 19.98
C VAL A 404 8.97 -8.06 21.20
N VAL A 405 9.83 -9.06 21.28
CA VAL A 405 9.89 -9.99 22.43
C VAL A 405 10.20 -9.24 23.72
N ALA A 406 11.21 -8.37 23.70
CA ALA A 406 11.60 -7.59 24.88
C ALA A 406 10.47 -6.65 25.33
N LEU A 407 9.85 -5.93 24.41
CA LEU A 407 8.75 -5.01 24.74
C LEU A 407 7.50 -5.73 25.28
N THR A 408 7.26 -6.97 24.86
CA THR A 408 6.02 -7.71 25.19
C THR A 408 6.16 -8.56 26.46
N TRP A 409 7.29 -9.20 26.64
CA TRP A 409 7.47 -10.21 27.71
C TRP A 409 8.52 -9.87 28.77
N ALA A 410 9.36 -8.84 28.56
CA ALA A 410 10.27 -8.44 29.62
C ALA A 410 9.47 -7.86 30.82
N PRO A 411 9.81 -8.24 32.07
CA PRO A 411 9.16 -7.69 33.25
C PRO A 411 9.69 -6.28 33.55
N VAL A 412 9.43 -5.34 32.64
CA VAL A 412 9.92 -3.96 32.67
C VAL A 412 8.74 -3.02 32.90
N ASP A 413 8.86 -2.11 33.85
CA ASP A 413 7.92 -1.02 34.02
C ASP A 413 8.17 0.08 32.98
N TRP A 414 7.57 -0.12 31.80
CA TRP A 414 7.67 0.85 30.70
C TRP A 414 7.06 2.21 31.07
N ASN A 415 6.05 2.25 31.95
CA ASN A 415 5.45 3.50 32.43
C ASN A 415 6.43 4.25 33.33
N GLY A 416 7.07 3.60 34.27
CA GLY A 416 8.08 4.21 35.13
C GLY A 416 9.26 4.74 34.32
N ILE A 417 9.75 3.97 33.33
CA ILE A 417 10.81 4.44 32.42
C ILE A 417 10.37 5.67 31.62
N ALA A 418 9.14 5.66 31.12
CA ALA A 418 8.60 6.78 30.36
C ALA A 418 8.46 8.05 31.23
N GLN A 419 7.96 7.90 32.47
CA GLN A 419 7.82 8.99 33.42
C GLN A 419 9.18 9.56 33.83
N ALA A 420 10.13 8.71 34.21
CA ALA A 420 11.48 9.13 34.58
C ALA A 420 12.14 9.94 33.42
N ARG A 421 11.97 9.49 32.17
CA ARG A 421 12.49 10.21 31.02
C ARG A 421 11.75 11.51 30.74
N ALA A 422 10.44 11.56 30.93
CA ALA A 422 9.64 12.78 30.77
C ALA A 422 10.05 13.87 31.77
N ILE A 423 10.31 13.50 33.03
CA ILE A 423 10.84 14.41 34.08
C ILE A 423 12.22 14.93 33.68
N GLN A 424 13.11 14.11 33.16
CA GLN A 424 14.42 14.55 32.68
C GLN A 424 14.35 15.58 31.56
N LEU A 425 13.34 15.45 30.68
CA LEU A 425 13.15 16.38 29.55
C LEU A 425 12.45 17.69 29.95
N ARG A 426 11.68 17.65 31.05
CA ARG A 426 10.92 18.78 31.57
C ARG A 426 10.97 18.77 33.10
N PRO A 427 12.10 19.15 33.70
CA PRO A 427 12.26 19.12 35.17
C PRO A 427 11.28 20.02 35.90
N GLU A 428 10.71 21.02 35.21
CA GLU A 428 9.65 21.88 35.76
C GLU A 428 8.31 21.20 36.00
N LEU A 429 8.15 19.95 35.55
CA LEU A 429 6.93 19.15 35.76
C LEU A 429 7.09 18.06 36.85
N ALA A 430 8.24 18.05 37.57
CA ALA A 430 8.54 17.07 38.59
C ALA A 430 7.88 17.34 39.96
#